data_b93d834827bb96a87c72f2534d86e170
#
_entry.id   b93d834827bb96a87c72f2534d86e170
#
_cell.length_a   1.000
_cell.length_b   1.000
_cell.length_c   1.000
_cell.angle_alpha   90.00
_cell.angle_beta   90.00
_cell.angle_gamma   90.00
#
_symmetry.space_group_name_H-M   'P 1'
#
loop_
_entity.id
_entity.type
_entity.pdbx_description
1 polymer ?
#
loop_
_entity_poly.entity_id
_entity_poly.type
_entity_poly.pdbx_seq_one_letter_code
_entity_poly.pdbx_strand_id
1 'polypeptide(L)'
;MIKAFFYLIQAGLYERNLKTFPELSLKQWKALVAMARRQTVTGLLYRGVTHLPKDYPLPEEILLTLVAESDRIEKQSRTIQDVADGILEQFRANGLHPIVMKGPEVAKFYAQPLLRECGDLDLYLTPDEFDKAASLSGEVRTAPDGSVHYKRDGIDIDQHRRYFDIHSRHLPAVPSPEATLLMLSGHILKHCMGVGIGLRQLCDMAMAYKGLDVPPDRLRQCFREAGLERWNILLFSFLHEHLGAEPLYDTLPSSEPLLKIVLEGGNFGHHGATREASLHKSPLRRKLGTARLFLRRLSFSLRFAPKEFLPLVGDLLKGNLIH
;
A
#
# COMPACT_ATOMS: atom_id res chain seq x y z
N MET A 1 -8.33 -1.10 -22.36
CA MET A 1 -7.32 -1.84 -21.57
C MET A 1 -7.37 -1.48 -20.08
N ILE A 2 -7.23 -0.20 -19.66
CA ILE A 2 -7.28 0.20 -18.23
C ILE A 2 -8.60 -0.21 -17.58
N LYS A 3 -9.75 0.03 -18.21
CA LYS A 3 -11.06 -0.41 -17.67
C LYS A 3 -11.11 -1.93 -17.48
N ALA A 4 -10.65 -2.72 -18.45
CA ALA A 4 -10.59 -4.17 -18.34
C ALA A 4 -9.71 -4.63 -17.17
N PHE A 5 -8.56 -3.94 -16.95
CA PHE A 5 -7.70 -4.19 -15.81
C PHE A 5 -8.43 -4.00 -14.49
N PHE A 6 -9.07 -2.85 -14.29
CA PHE A 6 -9.80 -2.58 -13.06
C PHE A 6 -11.01 -3.51 -12.86
N TYR A 7 -11.70 -3.93 -13.92
CA TYR A 7 -12.77 -4.94 -13.83
C TYR A 7 -12.25 -6.27 -13.26
N LEU A 8 -11.08 -6.74 -13.73
CA LEU A 8 -10.47 -7.97 -13.19
C LEU A 8 -10.01 -7.79 -11.76
N ILE A 9 -9.41 -6.64 -11.41
CA ILE A 9 -9.02 -6.35 -10.02
C ILE A 9 -10.24 -6.33 -9.11
N GLN A 10 -11.35 -5.67 -9.49
CA GLN A 10 -12.60 -5.69 -8.72
C GLN A 10 -13.16 -7.11 -8.57
N ALA A 11 -13.17 -7.88 -9.66
CA ALA A 11 -13.63 -9.27 -9.61
C ALA A 11 -12.82 -10.09 -8.61
N GLY A 12 -11.48 -9.94 -8.60
CA GLY A 12 -10.60 -10.62 -7.66
C GLY A 12 -10.70 -10.11 -6.21
N LEU A 13 -10.94 -8.81 -6.01
CA LEU A 13 -11.13 -8.24 -4.67
C LEU A 13 -12.41 -8.73 -3.99
N TYR A 14 -13.51 -8.81 -4.76
CA TYR A 14 -14.84 -9.06 -4.20
C TYR A 14 -15.41 -10.42 -4.57
N GLU A 15 -14.61 -11.29 -5.20
CA GLU A 15 -15.03 -12.65 -5.66
C GLU A 15 -16.31 -12.60 -6.52
N ARG A 16 -16.38 -11.63 -7.45
CA ARG A 16 -17.57 -11.38 -8.27
C ARG A 16 -17.40 -11.99 -9.64
N ASN A 17 -18.30 -12.92 -10.02
CA ASN A 17 -18.34 -13.47 -11.38
C ASN A 17 -18.70 -12.38 -12.39
N LEU A 18 -17.91 -12.29 -13.45
CA LEU A 18 -18.13 -11.38 -14.55
C LEU A 18 -19.11 -12.03 -15.53
N LYS A 19 -20.25 -11.36 -15.79
CA LYS A 19 -21.23 -11.85 -16.79
C LYS A 19 -20.71 -11.70 -18.22
N THR A 20 -19.95 -10.66 -18.47
CA THR A 20 -19.32 -10.35 -19.76
C THR A 20 -17.95 -9.75 -19.53
N PHE A 21 -17.04 -10.00 -20.45
CA PHE A 21 -15.71 -9.38 -20.46
C PHE A 21 -15.27 -9.20 -21.91
N PRO A 22 -14.65 -8.07 -22.30
CA PRO A 22 -14.22 -7.86 -23.68
C PRO A 22 -13.14 -8.86 -24.07
N GLU A 23 -13.21 -9.36 -25.30
CA GLU A 23 -12.12 -10.18 -25.83
C GLU A 23 -10.84 -9.36 -25.96
N LEU A 24 -9.77 -9.92 -25.47
CA LEU A 24 -8.44 -9.31 -25.50
C LEU A 24 -7.48 -10.17 -26.31
N SER A 25 -6.72 -9.51 -27.17
CA SER A 25 -5.61 -10.15 -27.87
C SER A 25 -4.52 -10.60 -26.86
N LEU A 26 -3.72 -11.57 -27.25
CA LEU A 26 -2.57 -12.02 -26.46
C LEU A 26 -1.64 -10.87 -26.06
N LYS A 27 -1.40 -9.91 -26.96
CA LYS A 27 -0.59 -8.70 -26.67
C LYS A 27 -1.22 -7.86 -25.54
N GLN A 28 -2.53 -7.72 -25.53
CA GLN A 28 -3.25 -6.98 -24.48
C GLN A 28 -3.20 -7.73 -23.14
N TRP A 29 -3.36 -9.05 -23.15
CA TRP A 29 -3.18 -9.88 -21.95
C TRP A 29 -1.79 -9.76 -21.36
N LYS A 30 -0.74 -9.86 -22.18
CA LYS A 30 0.66 -9.64 -21.73
C LYS A 30 0.85 -8.25 -21.11
N ALA A 31 0.21 -7.24 -21.67
CA ALA A 31 0.25 -5.87 -21.11
C ALA A 31 -0.48 -5.77 -19.75
N LEU A 32 -1.63 -6.49 -19.58
CA LEU A 32 -2.32 -6.53 -18.28
C LEU A 32 -1.49 -7.24 -17.20
N VAL A 33 -0.87 -8.36 -17.52
CA VAL A 33 0.04 -9.08 -16.60
C VAL A 33 1.22 -8.19 -16.24
N ALA A 34 1.85 -7.52 -17.20
CA ALA A 34 2.93 -6.58 -16.92
C ALA A 34 2.49 -5.39 -16.05
N MET A 35 1.26 -4.91 -16.22
CA MET A 35 0.67 -3.87 -15.36
C MET A 35 0.46 -4.40 -13.94
N ALA A 36 -0.10 -5.59 -13.77
CA ALA A 36 -0.32 -6.21 -12.46
C ALA A 36 0.98 -6.40 -11.68
N ARG A 37 2.04 -6.88 -12.33
CA ARG A 37 3.39 -6.98 -11.74
C ARG A 37 3.91 -5.63 -11.25
N ARG A 38 3.80 -4.59 -12.08
CA ARG A 38 4.24 -3.23 -11.69
C ARG A 38 3.46 -2.68 -10.51
N GLN A 39 2.19 -3.06 -10.38
CA GLN A 39 1.27 -2.60 -9.34
C GLN A 39 1.22 -3.53 -8.13
N THR A 40 1.98 -4.66 -8.14
CA THR A 40 1.99 -5.71 -7.11
C THR A 40 0.58 -6.21 -6.77
N VAL A 41 -0.18 -6.53 -7.82
CA VAL A 41 -1.55 -7.06 -7.75
C VAL A 41 -1.75 -8.28 -8.66
N THR A 42 -0.68 -9.05 -8.90
CA THR A 42 -0.72 -10.22 -9.79
C THR A 42 -1.63 -11.31 -9.25
N GLY A 43 -1.59 -11.56 -7.92
CA GLY A 43 -2.49 -12.50 -7.27
C GLY A 43 -3.97 -12.08 -7.39
N LEU A 44 -4.27 -10.77 -7.30
CA LEU A 44 -5.62 -10.24 -7.54
C LEU A 44 -6.03 -10.37 -9.01
N LEU A 45 -5.11 -10.13 -9.96
CA LEU A 45 -5.39 -10.35 -11.38
C LEU A 45 -5.72 -11.81 -11.65
N TYR A 46 -4.96 -12.75 -11.06
CA TYR A 46 -5.25 -14.18 -11.16
C TYR A 46 -6.66 -14.49 -10.63
N ARG A 47 -7.02 -13.99 -9.44
CA ARG A 47 -8.38 -14.18 -8.91
C ARG A 47 -9.44 -13.60 -9.86
N GLY A 48 -9.21 -12.39 -10.38
CA GLY A 48 -10.14 -11.80 -11.34
C GLY A 48 -10.33 -12.65 -12.62
N VAL A 49 -9.26 -13.27 -13.10
CA VAL A 49 -9.30 -14.19 -14.24
C VAL A 49 -10.11 -15.44 -13.93
N THR A 50 -10.07 -15.99 -12.74
CA THR A 50 -10.90 -17.14 -12.34
C THR A 50 -12.40 -16.82 -12.26
N HIS A 51 -12.77 -15.54 -12.30
CA HIS A 51 -14.16 -15.05 -12.33
C HIS A 51 -14.65 -14.65 -13.73
N LEU A 52 -13.85 -14.88 -14.78
CA LEU A 52 -14.29 -14.72 -16.17
C LEU A 52 -15.44 -15.68 -16.52
N PRO A 53 -16.26 -15.37 -17.56
CA PRO A 53 -17.24 -16.31 -18.08
C PRO A 53 -16.58 -17.65 -18.42
N LYS A 54 -17.31 -18.78 -18.21
CA LYS A 54 -16.75 -20.12 -18.42
C LYS A 54 -16.19 -20.37 -19.82
N ASP A 55 -16.83 -19.77 -20.81
CA ASP A 55 -16.46 -19.93 -22.23
C ASP A 55 -15.52 -18.82 -22.72
N TYR A 56 -14.95 -18.02 -21.83
CA TYR A 56 -14.07 -16.94 -22.22
C TYR A 56 -12.75 -17.48 -22.80
N PRO A 57 -12.32 -17.07 -24.02
CA PRO A 57 -11.12 -17.58 -24.67
C PRO A 57 -9.84 -17.00 -24.07
N LEU A 58 -9.51 -17.42 -22.85
CA LEU A 58 -8.26 -17.03 -22.19
C LEU A 58 -7.07 -17.77 -22.83
N PRO A 59 -6.02 -17.08 -23.29
CA PRO A 59 -4.84 -17.76 -23.82
C PRO A 59 -4.15 -18.62 -22.73
N GLU A 60 -3.86 -19.87 -23.04
CA GLU A 60 -3.27 -20.86 -22.12
C GLU A 60 -1.96 -20.33 -21.47
N GLU A 61 -1.08 -19.70 -22.26
CA GLU A 61 0.18 -19.16 -21.74
C GLU A 61 -0.04 -18.08 -20.66
N ILE A 62 -1.14 -17.33 -20.74
CA ILE A 62 -1.50 -16.32 -19.73
C ILE A 62 -1.96 -17.02 -18.46
N LEU A 63 -2.82 -18.02 -18.59
CA LEU A 63 -3.28 -18.81 -17.44
C LEU A 63 -2.12 -19.46 -16.71
N LEU A 64 -1.25 -20.17 -17.43
CA LEU A 64 -0.08 -20.86 -16.86
C LEU A 64 0.87 -19.85 -16.16
N THR A 65 1.08 -18.68 -16.78
CA THR A 65 1.88 -17.60 -16.17
C THR A 65 1.28 -17.15 -14.85
N LEU A 66 -0.02 -16.86 -14.82
CA LEU A 66 -0.70 -16.38 -13.60
C LEU A 66 -0.73 -17.44 -12.49
N VAL A 67 -0.95 -18.71 -12.85
CA VAL A 67 -0.91 -19.83 -11.88
C VAL A 67 0.48 -19.94 -11.25
N ALA A 68 1.55 -19.95 -12.05
CA ALA A 68 2.91 -20.05 -11.54
C ALA A 68 3.30 -18.86 -10.63
N GLU A 69 2.87 -17.64 -11.00
CA GLU A 69 3.12 -16.46 -10.16
C GLU A 69 2.30 -16.49 -8.87
N SER A 70 1.05 -16.95 -8.93
CA SER A 70 0.21 -17.07 -7.73
C SER A 70 0.77 -18.09 -6.74
N ASP A 71 1.26 -19.24 -7.20
CA ASP A 71 1.95 -20.23 -6.36
C ASP A 71 3.18 -19.61 -5.66
N ARG A 72 3.98 -18.83 -6.39
CA ARG A 72 5.13 -18.11 -5.82
C ARG A 72 4.69 -17.06 -4.78
N ILE A 73 3.62 -16.32 -5.05
CA ILE A 73 3.07 -15.31 -4.13
C ILE A 73 2.57 -15.99 -2.85
N GLU A 74 1.82 -17.09 -2.97
CA GLU A 74 1.33 -17.83 -1.80
C GLU A 74 2.47 -18.36 -0.94
N LYS A 75 3.51 -18.95 -1.54
CA LYS A 75 4.69 -19.43 -0.80
C LYS A 75 5.37 -18.30 -0.04
N GLN A 76 5.58 -17.15 -0.70
CA GLN A 76 6.17 -15.96 -0.07
C GLN A 76 5.30 -15.45 1.09
N SER A 77 3.97 -15.39 0.89
CA SER A 77 3.03 -14.93 1.93
C SER A 77 3.02 -15.85 3.15
N ARG A 78 3.10 -17.18 2.95
CA ARG A 78 3.23 -18.15 4.06
C ARG A 78 4.53 -17.93 4.83
N THR A 79 5.66 -17.79 4.13
CA THR A 79 6.95 -17.53 4.79
C THR A 79 6.91 -16.26 5.64
N ILE A 80 6.30 -15.17 5.12
CA ILE A 80 6.16 -13.91 5.87
C ILE A 80 5.26 -14.10 7.10
N GLN A 81 4.18 -14.88 6.97
CA GLN A 81 3.30 -15.17 8.09
C GLN A 81 4.00 -15.98 9.20
N ASP A 82 4.75 -17.03 8.82
CA ASP A 82 5.51 -17.86 9.76
C ASP A 82 6.57 -17.02 10.51
N VAL A 83 7.27 -16.13 9.78
CA VAL A 83 8.24 -15.20 10.37
C VAL A 83 7.56 -14.20 11.30
N ALA A 84 6.41 -13.64 10.90
CA ALA A 84 5.64 -12.73 11.73
C ALA A 84 5.21 -13.40 13.04
N ASP A 85 4.65 -14.61 12.97
CA ASP A 85 4.18 -15.36 14.14
C ASP A 85 5.34 -15.65 15.10
N GLY A 86 6.50 -16.07 14.59
CA GLY A 86 7.70 -16.31 15.40
C GLY A 86 8.25 -15.03 16.08
N ILE A 87 8.21 -13.87 15.40
CA ILE A 87 8.61 -12.59 16.00
C ILE A 87 7.61 -12.16 17.07
N LEU A 88 6.33 -12.27 16.79
CA LEU A 88 5.26 -11.91 17.73
C LEU A 88 5.32 -12.76 19.00
N GLU A 89 5.56 -14.06 18.88
CA GLU A 89 5.74 -14.98 20.01
C GLU A 89 6.97 -14.59 20.84
N GLN A 90 8.12 -14.38 20.18
CA GLN A 90 9.37 -13.97 20.85
C GLN A 90 9.19 -12.65 21.63
N PHE A 91 8.55 -11.65 21.01
CA PHE A 91 8.34 -10.36 21.65
C PHE A 91 7.38 -10.45 22.83
N ARG A 92 6.26 -11.16 22.67
CA ARG A 92 5.29 -11.41 23.75
C ARG A 92 5.90 -12.17 24.94
N ALA A 93 6.72 -13.19 24.68
CA ALA A 93 7.46 -13.91 25.73
C ALA A 93 8.41 -13.00 26.54
N ASN A 94 8.82 -11.87 25.97
CA ASN A 94 9.63 -10.83 26.63
C ASN A 94 8.79 -9.66 27.19
N GLY A 95 7.46 -9.79 27.24
CA GLY A 95 6.55 -8.76 27.78
C GLY A 95 6.40 -7.55 26.88
N LEU A 96 6.56 -7.70 25.55
CA LEU A 96 6.36 -6.67 24.55
C LEU A 96 5.06 -6.91 23.78
N HIS A 97 4.44 -5.84 23.27
CA HIS A 97 3.13 -5.88 22.61
C HIS A 97 3.20 -5.31 21.18
N PRO A 98 3.94 -5.96 20.26
CA PRO A 98 4.07 -5.48 18.89
C PRO A 98 2.72 -5.50 18.17
N ILE A 99 2.50 -4.51 17.31
CA ILE A 99 1.36 -4.43 16.41
C ILE A 99 1.87 -4.57 14.98
N VAL A 100 1.36 -5.57 14.24
CA VAL A 100 1.56 -5.65 12.80
C VAL A 100 0.75 -4.56 12.14
N MET A 101 1.41 -3.65 11.40
CA MET A 101 0.74 -2.47 10.86
C MET A 101 0.06 -2.73 9.51
N LYS A 102 0.73 -3.46 8.65
CA LYS A 102 0.37 -3.70 7.24
C LYS A 102 0.62 -5.17 6.89
N GLY A 103 0.74 -5.48 5.60
CA GLY A 103 1.11 -6.83 5.19
C GLY A 103 0.09 -7.89 5.60
N PRO A 104 0.50 -8.86 6.44
CA PRO A 104 -0.38 -9.94 6.89
C PRO A 104 -1.64 -9.45 7.63
N GLU A 105 -1.53 -8.33 8.37
CA GLU A 105 -2.67 -7.77 9.11
C GLU A 105 -3.80 -7.31 8.19
N VAL A 106 -3.46 -6.65 7.08
CA VAL A 106 -4.45 -6.20 6.10
C VAL A 106 -4.90 -7.35 5.19
N ALA A 107 -4.03 -8.31 4.93
CA ALA A 107 -4.37 -9.49 4.13
C ALA A 107 -5.58 -10.26 4.66
N LYS A 108 -5.84 -10.24 5.97
CA LYS A 108 -7.02 -10.88 6.60
C LYS A 108 -8.36 -10.44 6.01
N PHE A 109 -8.44 -9.23 5.47
CA PHE A 109 -9.65 -8.69 4.88
C PHE A 109 -9.89 -9.15 3.43
N TYR A 110 -8.91 -9.80 2.82
CA TYR A 110 -9.04 -10.37 1.48
C TYR A 110 -9.67 -11.76 1.54
N ALA A 111 -10.49 -12.09 0.55
CA ALA A 111 -11.07 -13.43 0.44
C ALA A 111 -9.99 -14.52 0.29
N GLN A 112 -8.87 -14.18 -0.35
CA GLN A 112 -7.70 -15.03 -0.50
C GLN A 112 -6.46 -14.31 0.07
N PRO A 113 -6.24 -14.33 1.40
CA PRO A 113 -5.19 -13.58 2.06
C PRO A 113 -3.78 -13.83 1.52
N LEU A 114 -3.47 -15.07 1.14
CA LEU A 114 -2.17 -15.47 0.65
C LEU A 114 -1.83 -14.93 -0.75
N LEU A 115 -2.84 -14.53 -1.52
CA LEU A 115 -2.65 -13.93 -2.85
C LEU A 115 -2.46 -12.40 -2.80
N ARG A 116 -2.56 -11.78 -1.63
CA ARG A 116 -2.15 -10.39 -1.42
C ARG A 116 -0.62 -10.35 -1.32
N GLU A 117 0.02 -9.80 -2.37
CA GLU A 117 1.48 -9.72 -2.45
C GLU A 117 2.08 -8.93 -1.28
N CYS A 118 3.05 -9.52 -0.57
CA CYS A 118 3.77 -8.92 0.54
C CYS A 118 5.27 -9.05 0.31
N GLY A 119 6.07 -8.05 0.71
CA GLY A 119 7.53 -8.08 0.57
C GLY A 119 8.27 -7.94 1.90
N ASP A 120 7.65 -7.28 2.85
CA ASP A 120 8.20 -6.84 4.12
C ASP A 120 7.20 -7.02 5.26
N LEU A 121 7.68 -6.95 6.49
CA LEU A 121 6.86 -6.97 7.70
C LEU A 121 7.05 -5.67 8.49
N ASP A 122 6.01 -4.86 8.56
CA ASP A 122 6.00 -3.62 9.36
C ASP A 122 5.46 -3.89 10.76
N LEU A 123 6.24 -3.56 11.78
CA LEU A 123 5.89 -3.71 13.20
C LEU A 123 5.91 -2.34 13.89
N TYR A 124 4.87 -2.04 14.63
CA TYR A 124 4.86 -0.91 15.54
C TYR A 124 5.04 -1.39 16.98
N LEU A 125 5.88 -0.68 17.72
CA LEU A 125 6.02 -0.80 19.16
C LEU A 125 5.91 0.58 19.79
N THR A 126 5.37 0.60 21.00
CA THR A 126 5.32 1.86 21.78
C THR A 126 6.74 2.38 22.01
N PRO A 127 6.92 3.70 22.18
CA PRO A 127 8.24 4.27 22.45
C PRO A 127 8.98 3.59 23.61
N ASP A 128 8.26 3.16 24.65
CA ASP A 128 8.83 2.50 25.83
C ASP A 128 9.30 1.08 25.54
N GLU A 129 8.68 0.39 24.60
CA GLU A 129 9.01 -0.99 24.23
C GLU A 129 10.04 -1.08 23.08
N PHE A 130 10.18 -0.02 22.30
CA PHE A 130 10.92 -0.04 21.04
C PHE A 130 12.39 -0.40 21.20
N ASP A 131 13.10 0.19 22.15
CA ASP A 131 14.54 -0.04 22.33
C ASP A 131 14.81 -1.46 22.84
N LYS A 132 13.93 -1.98 23.71
CA LYS A 132 13.99 -3.38 24.14
C LYS A 132 13.73 -4.34 22.99
N ALA A 133 12.73 -4.06 22.14
CA ALA A 133 12.45 -4.88 20.96
C ALA A 133 13.64 -4.88 19.98
N ALA A 134 14.23 -3.71 19.72
CA ALA A 134 15.42 -3.60 18.86
C ALA A 134 16.58 -4.44 19.38
N SER A 135 16.80 -4.49 20.71
CA SER A 135 17.85 -5.31 21.31
C SER A 135 17.62 -6.82 21.14
N LEU A 136 16.38 -7.27 21.00
CA LEU A 136 16.01 -8.67 20.77
C LEU A 136 16.08 -9.08 19.29
N SER A 137 16.22 -8.09 18.39
CA SER A 137 16.17 -8.29 16.93
C SER A 137 17.54 -8.67 16.32
N GLY A 138 18.60 -8.72 17.11
CA GLY A 138 19.95 -9.04 16.65
C GLY A 138 20.64 -7.85 15.97
N GLU A 139 21.28 -8.10 14.83
CA GLU A 139 21.95 -7.04 14.07
C GLU A 139 20.92 -6.18 13.33
N VAL A 140 20.88 -4.90 13.66
CA VAL A 140 19.90 -3.96 13.15
C VAL A 140 20.55 -2.74 12.49
N ARG A 141 19.87 -2.15 11.51
CA ARG A 141 20.22 -0.86 10.91
C ARG A 141 19.17 0.18 11.26
N THR A 142 19.59 1.28 11.87
CA THR A 142 18.68 2.41 12.16
C THR A 142 18.58 3.32 10.94
N ALA A 143 17.36 3.61 10.52
CA ALA A 143 17.07 4.58 9.46
C ALA A 143 17.03 6.03 10.00
N PRO A 144 17.12 7.05 9.11
CA PRO A 144 17.09 8.46 9.52
C PRO A 144 15.81 8.89 10.24
N ASP A 145 14.68 8.23 10.00
CA ASP A 145 13.40 8.48 10.69
C ASP A 145 13.30 7.81 12.07
N GLY A 146 14.35 7.07 12.46
CA GLY A 146 14.44 6.36 13.73
C GLY A 146 13.82 4.96 13.69
N SER A 147 13.32 4.48 12.55
CA SER A 147 12.92 3.09 12.39
C SER A 147 14.13 2.16 12.39
N VAL A 148 13.91 0.90 12.74
CA VAL A 148 14.93 -0.12 12.79
C VAL A 148 14.62 -1.20 11.75
N HIS A 149 15.60 -1.52 10.93
CA HIS A 149 15.49 -2.51 9.88
C HIS A 149 16.43 -3.67 10.12
N TYR A 150 15.94 -4.88 9.95
CA TYR A 150 16.73 -6.12 10.03
C TYR A 150 16.12 -7.20 9.14
N LYS A 151 16.83 -8.33 9.01
CA LYS A 151 16.31 -9.50 8.29
C LYS A 151 16.12 -10.67 9.23
N ARG A 152 15.02 -11.39 9.02
CA ARG A 152 14.78 -12.70 9.66
C ARG A 152 14.30 -13.69 8.62
N ASP A 153 14.99 -14.81 8.48
CA ASP A 153 14.69 -15.86 7.50
C ASP A 153 14.51 -15.33 6.06
N GLY A 154 15.34 -14.34 5.70
CA GLY A 154 15.32 -13.67 4.38
C GLY A 154 14.24 -12.61 4.20
N ILE A 155 13.35 -12.40 5.17
CA ILE A 155 12.31 -11.37 5.15
C ILE A 155 12.85 -10.07 5.75
N ASP A 156 12.58 -8.96 5.10
CA ASP A 156 12.88 -7.62 5.61
C ASP A 156 11.82 -7.23 6.67
N ILE A 157 12.31 -6.80 7.83
CA ILE A 157 11.48 -6.39 8.97
C ILE A 157 11.73 -4.91 9.22
N ASP A 158 10.66 -4.13 9.22
CA ASP A 158 10.68 -2.70 9.50
C ASP A 158 9.97 -2.43 10.83
N GLN A 159 10.74 -2.05 11.85
CA GLN A 159 10.24 -1.78 13.20
C GLN A 159 10.12 -0.28 13.41
N HIS A 160 8.92 0.19 13.70
CA HIS A 160 8.54 1.60 13.77
C HIS A 160 8.24 2.06 15.19
N ARG A 161 8.72 3.28 15.55
CA ARG A 161 8.32 4.01 16.77
C ARG A 161 7.03 4.80 16.59
N ARG A 162 6.59 5.03 15.35
CA ARG A 162 5.40 5.80 15.00
C ARG A 162 4.42 4.90 14.27
N TYR A 163 3.19 4.94 14.72
CA TYR A 163 2.10 4.22 14.03
C TYR A 163 1.58 5.01 12.82
N PHE A 164 1.66 6.34 12.86
CA PHE A 164 1.15 7.22 11.81
C PHE A 164 2.28 7.94 11.07
N ASP A 165 2.19 7.98 9.76
CA ASP A 165 3.06 8.73 8.85
C ASP A 165 2.58 10.18 8.60
N ILE A 166 1.80 10.75 9.51
CA ILE A 166 1.21 12.09 9.42
C ILE A 166 1.56 12.93 10.65
N HIS A 167 1.43 14.25 10.52
CA HIS A 167 1.84 15.23 11.55
C HIS A 167 0.66 15.82 12.34
N SER A 168 -0.53 15.21 12.24
CA SER A 168 -1.68 15.64 13.03
C SER A 168 -1.46 15.46 14.52
N ARG A 169 -2.06 16.35 15.33
CA ARG A 169 -2.12 16.23 16.79
C ARG A 169 -3.37 15.50 17.28
N HIS A 170 -4.35 15.31 16.43
CA HIS A 170 -5.62 14.65 16.75
C HIS A 170 -5.62 13.27 16.06
N LEU A 171 -5.08 12.30 16.77
CA LEU A 171 -4.93 10.92 16.29
C LEU A 171 -5.76 10.00 17.17
N PRO A 172 -6.43 8.98 16.59
CA PRO A 172 -7.16 7.98 17.36
C PRO A 172 -6.19 7.12 18.18
N ALA A 173 -6.72 6.50 19.24
CA ALA A 173 -5.95 5.57 20.05
C ALA A 173 -5.54 4.33 19.24
N VAL A 174 -4.34 3.82 19.49
CA VAL A 174 -3.80 2.61 18.87
C VAL A 174 -3.78 1.50 19.95
N PRO A 175 -4.26 0.29 19.62
CA PRO A 175 -4.92 -0.11 18.37
C PRO A 175 -6.42 0.30 18.32
N SER A 176 -6.89 0.68 17.13
CA SER A 176 -8.34 0.80 16.86
C SER A 176 -8.61 0.68 15.35
N PRO A 177 -9.84 0.36 14.92
CA PRO A 177 -10.21 0.33 13.51
C PRO A 177 -9.95 1.66 12.80
N GLU A 178 -10.31 2.79 13.44
CA GLU A 178 -10.06 4.14 12.92
C GLU A 178 -8.57 4.43 12.78
N ALA A 179 -7.76 3.99 13.75
CA ALA A 179 -6.31 4.13 13.69
C ALA A 179 -5.73 3.38 12.49
N THR A 180 -6.19 2.17 12.22
CA THR A 180 -5.75 1.38 11.07
C THR A 180 -6.10 2.06 9.76
N LEU A 181 -7.34 2.54 9.58
CA LEU A 181 -7.76 3.24 8.36
C LEU A 181 -7.03 4.58 8.19
N LEU A 182 -6.82 5.33 9.26
CA LEU A 182 -6.05 6.58 9.20
C LEU A 182 -4.57 6.33 8.88
N MET A 183 -3.98 5.29 9.45
CA MET A 183 -2.59 4.87 9.17
C MET A 183 -2.43 4.50 7.69
N LEU A 184 -3.29 3.65 7.15
CA LEU A 184 -3.26 3.26 5.72
C LEU A 184 -3.43 4.48 4.82
N SER A 185 -4.40 5.35 5.11
CA SER A 185 -4.64 6.58 4.37
C SER A 185 -3.43 7.53 4.39
N GLY A 186 -2.83 7.75 5.56
CA GLY A 186 -1.64 8.58 5.73
C GLY A 186 -0.42 8.02 5.00
N HIS A 187 -0.22 6.70 5.07
CA HIS A 187 0.85 6.01 4.36
C HIS A 187 0.71 6.17 2.83
N ILE A 188 -0.50 5.98 2.28
CA ILE A 188 -0.76 6.21 0.85
C ILE A 188 -0.47 7.67 0.48
N LEU A 189 -0.93 8.63 1.30
CA LEU A 189 -0.69 10.06 1.08
C LEU A 189 0.80 10.39 1.03
N LYS A 190 1.59 9.93 2.01
CA LYS A 190 3.04 10.12 2.07
C LYS A 190 3.72 9.71 0.75
N HIS A 191 3.37 8.53 0.25
CA HIS A 191 3.91 8.02 -1.01
C HIS A 191 3.42 8.79 -2.23
N CYS A 192 2.15 9.21 -2.26
CA CYS A 192 1.62 10.06 -3.34
C CYS A 192 2.32 11.41 -3.42
N MET A 193 2.68 12.00 -2.29
CA MET A 193 3.43 13.26 -2.23
C MET A 193 4.90 13.09 -2.61
N GLY A 194 5.45 11.88 -2.47
CA GLY A 194 6.84 11.55 -2.73
C GLY A 194 7.06 10.75 -4.02
N VAL A 195 7.50 9.53 -3.87
CA VAL A 195 7.98 8.65 -4.95
C VAL A 195 6.88 8.04 -5.81
N GLY A 196 5.64 8.04 -5.35
CA GLY A 196 4.51 7.38 -5.99
C GLY A 196 4.03 6.15 -5.22
N ILE A 197 2.84 5.67 -5.55
CA ILE A 197 2.15 4.58 -4.87
C ILE A 197 1.66 3.54 -5.87
N GLY A 198 1.66 2.26 -5.50
CA GLY A 198 1.07 1.18 -6.29
C GLY A 198 -0.39 0.93 -5.97
N LEU A 199 -1.05 0.18 -6.85
CA LEU A 199 -2.46 -0.16 -6.68
C LEU A 199 -2.70 -1.07 -5.47
N ARG A 200 -1.73 -1.89 -5.07
CA ARG A 200 -1.83 -2.78 -3.91
C ARG A 200 -2.27 -2.03 -2.65
N GLN A 201 -1.64 -0.90 -2.35
CA GLN A 201 -1.94 -0.12 -1.14
C GLN A 201 -3.35 0.47 -1.18
N LEU A 202 -3.85 0.80 -2.36
CA LEU A 202 -5.23 1.25 -2.55
C LEU A 202 -6.23 0.10 -2.41
N CYS A 203 -5.87 -1.11 -2.89
CA CYS A 203 -6.64 -2.32 -2.62
C CYS A 203 -6.66 -2.65 -1.13
N ASP A 204 -5.54 -2.51 -0.42
CA ASP A 204 -5.46 -2.68 1.03
C ASP A 204 -6.43 -1.74 1.76
N MET A 205 -6.45 -0.45 1.37
CA MET A 205 -7.38 0.53 1.94
C MET A 205 -8.84 0.16 1.67
N ALA A 206 -9.18 -0.27 0.45
CA ALA A 206 -10.53 -0.69 0.10
C ALA A 206 -10.98 -1.90 0.91
N MET A 207 -10.11 -2.90 1.09
CA MET A 207 -10.43 -4.13 1.84
C MET A 207 -10.49 -3.88 3.34
N ALA A 208 -9.59 -3.08 3.91
CA ALA A 208 -9.64 -2.69 5.32
C ALA A 208 -10.89 -1.85 5.63
N TYR A 209 -11.25 -0.91 4.75
CA TYR A 209 -12.49 -0.12 4.89
C TYR A 209 -13.74 -1.01 4.92
N LYS A 210 -13.80 -2.00 4.04
CA LYS A 210 -14.90 -2.99 4.02
C LYS A 210 -14.92 -3.89 5.27
N GLY A 211 -13.75 -4.28 5.77
CA GLY A 211 -13.63 -5.32 6.81
C GLY A 211 -13.65 -4.80 8.25
N LEU A 212 -13.32 -3.53 8.47
CA LEU A 212 -13.23 -2.97 9.83
C LEU A 212 -14.53 -2.38 10.39
N ASP A 213 -15.58 -2.29 9.58
CA ASP A 213 -16.93 -1.87 9.97
C ASP A 213 -16.96 -0.59 10.84
N VAL A 214 -16.20 0.44 10.46
CA VAL A 214 -16.22 1.75 11.12
C VAL A 214 -17.39 2.56 10.59
N PRO A 215 -18.28 3.09 11.47
CA PRO A 215 -19.40 3.92 11.02
C PRO A 215 -18.91 5.10 10.15
N PRO A 216 -19.54 5.37 8.99
CA PRO A 216 -19.07 6.41 8.05
C PRO A 216 -18.89 7.78 8.69
N ASP A 217 -19.82 8.22 9.55
CA ASP A 217 -19.73 9.52 10.24
C ASP A 217 -18.51 9.58 11.15
N ARG A 218 -18.24 8.51 11.88
CA ARG A 218 -17.10 8.40 12.77
C ARG A 218 -15.78 8.47 11.99
N LEU A 219 -15.72 7.77 10.86
CA LEU A 219 -14.53 7.78 10.01
C LEU A 219 -14.31 9.16 9.36
N ARG A 220 -15.39 9.79 8.85
CA ARG A 220 -15.32 11.16 8.32
C ARG A 220 -14.82 12.15 9.38
N GLN A 221 -15.33 12.04 10.61
CA GLN A 221 -14.88 12.86 11.74
C GLN A 221 -13.38 12.64 12.02
N CYS A 222 -12.93 11.40 12.09
CA CYS A 222 -11.52 11.05 12.30
C CYS A 222 -10.61 11.71 11.25
N PHE A 223 -10.97 11.61 9.96
CA PHE A 223 -10.20 12.24 8.88
C PHE A 223 -10.21 13.77 8.92
N ARG A 224 -11.32 14.36 9.35
CA ARG A 224 -11.45 15.82 9.53
C ARG A 224 -10.58 16.31 10.68
N GLU A 225 -10.62 15.65 11.82
CA GLU A 225 -9.80 15.96 13.00
C GLU A 225 -8.31 15.81 12.68
N ALA A 226 -7.94 14.78 11.94
CA ALA A 226 -6.58 14.60 11.43
C ALA A 226 -6.15 15.65 10.39
N GLY A 227 -7.09 16.47 9.89
CA GLY A 227 -6.82 17.50 8.86
C GLY A 227 -6.63 16.93 7.45
N LEU A 228 -7.09 15.70 7.22
CA LEU A 228 -6.93 14.95 5.96
C LEU A 228 -8.24 14.78 5.17
N GLU A 229 -9.29 15.54 5.47
CA GLU A 229 -10.59 15.39 4.82
C GLU A 229 -10.51 15.52 3.30
N ARG A 230 -9.83 16.57 2.77
CA ARG A 230 -9.68 16.78 1.32
C ARG A 230 -8.96 15.62 0.62
N TRP A 231 -7.94 15.10 1.27
CA TRP A 231 -7.21 13.94 0.79
C TRP A 231 -8.11 12.70 0.76
N ASN A 232 -8.84 12.45 1.83
CA ASN A 232 -9.71 11.27 1.92
C ASN A 232 -10.90 11.33 0.98
N ILE A 233 -11.45 12.52 0.68
CA ILE A 233 -12.44 12.67 -0.40
C ILE A 233 -11.86 12.19 -1.74
N LEU A 234 -10.64 12.57 -2.10
CA LEU A 234 -9.98 12.10 -3.32
C LEU A 234 -9.69 10.59 -3.27
N LEU A 235 -9.16 10.10 -2.15
CA LEU A 235 -8.86 8.68 -1.96
C LEU A 235 -10.11 7.82 -2.13
N PHE A 236 -11.21 8.15 -1.45
CA PHE A 236 -12.46 7.41 -1.54
C PHE A 236 -13.16 7.57 -2.90
N SER A 237 -12.94 8.68 -3.61
CA SER A 237 -13.35 8.80 -5.01
C SER A 237 -12.66 7.73 -5.87
N PHE A 238 -11.34 7.55 -5.68
CA PHE A 238 -10.60 6.51 -6.41
C PHE A 238 -11.06 5.09 -6.02
N LEU A 239 -11.22 4.83 -4.73
CA LEU A 239 -11.67 3.51 -4.26
C LEU A 239 -13.04 3.14 -4.83
N HIS A 240 -13.97 4.10 -4.86
CA HIS A 240 -15.29 3.90 -5.45
C HIS A 240 -15.22 3.71 -6.97
N GLU A 241 -14.61 4.67 -7.69
CA GLU A 241 -14.59 4.71 -9.16
C GLU A 241 -13.83 3.52 -9.77
N HIS A 242 -12.67 3.14 -9.19
CA HIS A 242 -11.78 2.17 -9.79
C HIS A 242 -11.77 0.81 -9.08
N LEU A 243 -12.04 0.77 -7.79
CA LEU A 243 -12.03 -0.49 -7.02
C LEU A 243 -13.42 -0.95 -6.59
N GLY A 244 -14.49 -0.18 -6.86
CA GLY A 244 -15.87 -0.57 -6.56
C GLY A 244 -16.19 -0.62 -5.07
N ALA A 245 -15.45 0.12 -4.24
CA ALA A 245 -15.75 0.27 -2.82
C ALA A 245 -17.00 1.14 -2.59
N GLU A 246 -17.69 0.93 -1.47
CA GLU A 246 -18.78 1.81 -1.07
C GLU A 246 -18.31 3.24 -0.87
N PRO A 247 -19.07 4.25 -1.29
CA PRO A 247 -18.68 5.64 -1.15
C PRO A 247 -18.74 6.07 0.32
N LEU A 248 -17.67 6.71 0.83
CA LEU A 248 -17.68 7.30 2.16
C LEU A 248 -18.30 8.71 2.19
N TYR A 249 -18.32 9.42 1.07
CA TYR A 249 -18.79 10.80 0.94
C TYR A 249 -19.90 10.88 -0.10
N ASP A 250 -20.90 11.73 0.13
CA ASP A 250 -22.06 11.89 -0.76
C ASP A 250 -21.69 12.46 -2.13
N THR A 251 -20.68 13.34 -2.16
CA THR A 251 -20.18 13.94 -3.41
C THR A 251 -18.72 13.54 -3.61
N LEU A 252 -18.45 12.85 -4.69
CA LEU A 252 -17.12 12.40 -5.06
C LEU A 252 -16.64 13.16 -6.31
N PRO A 253 -15.50 13.87 -6.22
CA PRO A 253 -14.88 14.49 -7.38
C PRO A 253 -14.20 13.43 -8.26
N SER A 254 -13.74 13.83 -9.45
CA SER A 254 -12.92 12.96 -10.29
C SER A 254 -11.65 12.52 -9.57
N SER A 255 -11.34 11.23 -9.63
CA SER A 255 -10.13 10.63 -9.05
C SER A 255 -8.90 10.70 -9.97
N GLU A 256 -9.02 11.33 -11.14
CA GLU A 256 -7.96 11.44 -12.15
C GLU A 256 -6.58 11.87 -11.59
N PRO A 257 -6.48 12.84 -10.63
CA PRO A 257 -5.20 13.22 -10.06
C PRO A 257 -4.48 12.05 -9.35
N LEU A 258 -5.23 11.17 -8.67
CA LEU A 258 -4.68 10.00 -7.99
C LEU A 258 -4.42 8.86 -8.98
N LEU A 259 -5.33 8.63 -9.94
CA LEU A 259 -5.15 7.63 -10.99
C LEU A 259 -3.85 7.83 -11.76
N LYS A 260 -3.55 9.08 -12.12
CA LYS A 260 -2.31 9.43 -12.80
C LYS A 260 -1.07 9.05 -11.96
N ILE A 261 -1.08 9.35 -10.66
CA ILE A 261 0.03 9.00 -9.75
C ILE A 261 0.24 7.49 -9.69
N VAL A 262 -0.84 6.71 -9.56
CA VAL A 262 -0.80 5.25 -9.48
C VAL A 262 -0.25 4.64 -10.78
N LEU A 263 -0.75 5.09 -11.93
CA LEU A 263 -0.34 4.53 -13.22
C LEU A 263 1.11 4.88 -13.60
N GLU A 264 1.58 6.08 -13.23
CA GLU A 264 2.95 6.53 -13.50
C GLU A 264 3.97 5.88 -12.55
N GLY A 265 3.65 5.77 -11.25
CA GLY A 265 4.61 5.38 -10.21
C GLY A 265 4.87 3.88 -10.13
N GLY A 266 3.83 3.06 -10.31
CA GLY A 266 3.91 1.66 -9.93
C GLY A 266 4.21 1.50 -8.43
N ASN A 267 4.59 0.30 -8.00
CA ASN A 267 4.90 0.05 -6.59
C ASN A 267 6.11 0.89 -6.13
N PHE A 268 5.89 1.81 -5.21
CA PHE A 268 6.90 2.72 -4.62
C PHE A 268 7.79 3.43 -5.66
N GLY A 269 7.27 3.75 -6.84
CA GLY A 269 8.03 4.44 -7.88
C GLY A 269 9.17 3.63 -8.52
N HIS A 270 9.26 2.32 -8.27
CA HIS A 270 10.30 1.46 -8.86
C HIS A 270 10.23 1.36 -10.38
N HIS A 271 9.17 1.87 -11.00
CA HIS A 271 8.93 1.84 -12.44
C HIS A 271 8.70 3.26 -12.96
N GLY A 272 9.74 3.99 -13.32
CA GLY A 272 9.60 5.32 -13.88
C GLY A 272 10.76 6.24 -13.56
N ALA A 273 10.53 7.56 -13.59
CA ALA A 273 11.54 8.59 -13.31
C ALA A 273 12.24 8.43 -11.94
N THR A 274 11.59 7.74 -10.98
CA THR A 274 12.16 7.46 -9.66
C THR A 274 13.27 6.43 -9.73
N ARG A 275 13.14 5.41 -10.60
CA ARG A 275 14.21 4.42 -10.83
C ARG A 275 15.45 5.08 -11.43
N GLU A 276 15.28 6.01 -12.35
CA GLU A 276 16.40 6.77 -12.91
C GLU A 276 17.11 7.61 -11.85
N ALA A 277 16.36 8.24 -10.93
CA ALA A 277 16.91 9.00 -9.83
C ALA A 277 17.65 8.12 -8.80
N SER A 278 17.16 6.92 -8.51
CA SER A 278 17.80 5.98 -7.56
C SER A 278 19.04 5.28 -8.12
N LEU A 279 19.15 5.13 -9.45
CA LEU A 279 20.31 4.52 -10.12
C LEU A 279 21.55 5.43 -10.14
N HIS A 280 21.43 6.71 -9.82
CA HIS A 280 22.57 7.61 -9.76
C HIS A 280 23.48 7.32 -8.56
N LYS A 281 24.74 6.95 -8.83
CA LYS A 281 25.78 6.67 -7.81
C LYS A 281 26.15 7.90 -6.95
N SER A 282 25.84 9.14 -7.41
CA SER A 282 26.17 10.38 -6.70
C SER A 282 25.06 10.80 -5.73
N PRO A 283 25.37 11.03 -4.44
CA PRO A 283 24.40 11.49 -3.44
C PRO A 283 23.69 12.80 -3.83
N LEU A 284 24.41 13.72 -4.48
CA LEU A 284 23.88 15.00 -4.92
C LEU A 284 22.81 14.83 -6.03
N ARG A 285 23.07 13.95 -7.00
CA ARG A 285 22.10 13.66 -8.07
C ARG A 285 20.85 12.97 -7.55
N ARG A 286 20.97 12.09 -6.53
CA ARG A 286 19.82 11.50 -5.85
C ARG A 286 18.97 12.58 -5.17
N LYS A 287 19.59 13.49 -4.40
CA LYS A 287 18.87 14.61 -3.75
C LYS A 287 18.16 15.50 -4.77
N LEU A 288 18.82 15.83 -5.88
CA LEU A 288 18.20 16.61 -6.97
C LEU A 288 17.04 15.87 -7.64
N GLY A 289 17.16 14.55 -7.84
CA GLY A 289 16.09 13.71 -8.37
C GLY A 289 14.87 13.70 -7.46
N THR A 290 15.07 13.52 -6.16
CA THR A 290 14.00 13.57 -5.13
C THR A 290 13.34 14.95 -5.08
N ALA A 291 14.12 16.02 -5.07
CA ALA A 291 13.60 17.39 -5.10
C ALA A 291 12.76 17.66 -6.36
N ARG A 292 13.19 17.18 -7.53
CA ARG A 292 12.45 17.32 -8.79
C ARG A 292 11.11 16.54 -8.75
N LEU A 293 11.10 15.34 -8.20
CA LEU A 293 9.86 14.57 -8.02
C LEU A 293 8.91 15.28 -7.07
N PHE A 294 9.41 15.80 -5.97
CA PHE A 294 8.64 16.58 -5.02
C PHE A 294 8.03 17.84 -5.66
N LEU A 295 8.80 18.59 -6.44
CA LEU A 295 8.29 19.76 -7.17
C LEU A 295 7.19 19.38 -8.18
N ARG A 296 7.27 18.22 -8.82
CA ARG A 296 6.20 17.71 -9.69
C ARG A 296 4.90 17.40 -8.91
N ARG A 297 5.00 17.06 -7.63
CA ARG A 297 3.86 16.75 -6.74
C ARG A 297 3.41 17.94 -5.91
N LEU A 298 4.06 19.10 -6.03
CA LEU A 298 3.78 20.29 -5.24
C LEU A 298 2.32 20.73 -5.32
N SER A 299 1.78 20.84 -6.54
CA SER A 299 0.38 21.23 -6.74
C SER A 299 -0.61 20.23 -6.15
N PHE A 300 -0.31 18.94 -6.24
CA PHE A 300 -1.09 17.88 -5.61
C PHE A 300 -1.06 18.01 -4.08
N SER A 301 0.12 18.14 -3.50
CA SER A 301 0.31 18.22 -2.04
C SER A 301 -0.39 19.46 -1.45
N LEU A 302 -0.24 20.63 -2.08
CA LEU A 302 -0.90 21.87 -1.64
C LEU A 302 -2.41 21.80 -1.78
N ARG A 303 -2.92 21.10 -2.79
CA ARG A 303 -4.37 20.99 -3.02
C ARG A 303 -5.03 20.03 -2.03
N PHE A 304 -4.43 18.86 -1.79
CA PHE A 304 -5.09 17.78 -1.07
C PHE A 304 -4.62 17.60 0.37
N ALA A 305 -3.38 17.97 0.70
CA ALA A 305 -2.82 17.83 2.05
C ALA A 305 -1.92 19.02 2.46
N PRO A 306 -2.42 20.27 2.45
CA PRO A 306 -1.59 21.45 2.70
C PRO A 306 -0.95 21.45 4.10
N LYS A 307 -1.59 20.85 5.10
CA LYS A 307 -1.05 20.76 6.47
C LYS A 307 0.12 19.79 6.59
N GLU A 308 0.15 18.74 5.76
CA GLU A 308 1.23 17.75 5.73
C GLU A 308 2.41 18.21 4.85
N PHE A 309 2.19 19.19 3.98
CA PHE A 309 3.20 19.65 3.04
C PHE A 309 4.43 20.27 3.71
N LEU A 310 4.24 21.19 4.67
CA LEU A 310 5.36 21.86 5.35
C LEU A 310 6.22 20.90 6.19
N PRO A 311 5.64 20.02 7.02
CA PRO A 311 6.38 18.98 7.71
C PRO A 311 7.16 18.08 6.75
N LEU A 312 6.54 17.67 5.65
CA LEU A 312 7.18 16.84 4.62
C LEU A 312 8.41 17.52 4.00
N VAL A 313 8.35 18.84 3.73
CA VAL A 313 9.51 19.62 3.29
C VAL A 313 10.61 19.62 4.36
N GLY A 314 10.24 19.78 5.62
CA GLY A 314 11.17 19.71 6.75
C GLY A 314 11.90 18.36 6.82
N ASP A 315 11.19 17.27 6.63
CA ASP A 315 11.75 15.92 6.62
C ASP A 315 12.66 15.67 5.42
N LEU A 316 12.28 16.19 4.23
CA LEU A 316 13.15 16.20 3.05
C LEU A 316 14.48 16.90 3.29
N LEU A 317 14.44 18.08 3.91
CA LEU A 317 15.65 18.86 4.22
C LEU A 317 16.55 18.15 5.24
N LYS A 318 15.98 17.43 6.18
CA LYS A 318 16.68 16.61 7.19
C LYS A 318 17.20 15.28 6.63
N GLY A 319 16.84 14.90 5.41
CA GLY A 319 17.22 13.64 4.80
C GLY A 319 16.36 12.43 5.21
N ASN A 320 15.22 12.67 5.87
CA ASN A 320 14.34 11.62 6.43
C ASN A 320 13.34 11.01 5.42
N LEU A 321 13.37 11.40 4.17
CA LEU A 321 12.41 10.96 3.13
C LEU A 321 13.01 10.00 2.08
N ILE A 322 14.16 9.42 2.36
CA ILE A 322 14.80 8.47 1.44
C ILE A 322 14.61 7.06 2.03
N HIS A 323 13.45 6.48 1.73
CA HIS A 323 13.24 5.03 1.73
C HIS A 323 12.30 4.65 0.60
#